data_9986568f2ffeb8e60c59df96019b6c5d
#
_entry.id   9986568f2ffeb8e60c59df96019b6c5d
#
_cell.length_a   1.000
_cell.length_b   1.000
_cell.length_c   1.000
_cell.angle_alpha   90.00
_cell.angle_beta   90.00
_cell.angle_gamma   90.00
#
_symmetry.space_group_name_H-M   'P 1'
#
loop_
_entity.id
_entity.type
_entity.pdbx_description
1 polymer ?
#
loop_
_entity_poly.entity_id
_entity_poly.type
_entity_poly.pdbx_seq_one_letter_code
_entity_poly.pdbx_strand_id
1 'polypeptide(L)'
;MKSFHVTRIYTGDDGESHFEDVEIPMIDRGGVGQISELQGATGVAFRETGGDYDFDFHNAPRRQYVINLDASVEIETGDGTKRTLGPGDILLAEDTTGRGHISRAVDGGARRSIFVTLD
;
A
#
# COMPACT_ATOMS: atom_id res chain seq x y z
N MET A 1 -6.17 22.96 -6.21
CA MET A 1 -6.33 21.64 -6.84
C MET A 1 -6.25 20.54 -5.78
N LYS A 2 -7.12 19.56 -5.85
CA LYS A 2 -7.10 18.45 -4.91
C LYS A 2 -6.10 17.40 -5.35
N SER A 3 -5.62 16.62 -4.37
CA SER A 3 -4.79 15.47 -4.60
C SER A 3 -5.34 14.29 -3.79
N PHE A 4 -4.95 13.10 -4.19
CA PHE A 4 -5.34 11.85 -3.53
C PHE A 4 -4.09 11.24 -2.94
N HIS A 5 -4.06 11.08 -1.61
CA HIS A 5 -2.86 10.60 -0.92
C HIS A 5 -2.73 9.08 -1.01
N VAL A 6 -1.52 8.63 -1.34
CA VAL A 6 -1.14 7.21 -1.34
C VAL A 6 0.20 7.09 -0.64
N THR A 7 0.36 6.09 0.21
CA THR A 7 1.66 5.76 0.80
C THR A 7 2.40 4.82 -0.14
N ARG A 8 3.60 5.22 -0.56
CA ARG A 8 4.46 4.37 -1.40
C ARG A 8 5.52 3.70 -0.54
N ILE A 9 5.81 2.44 -0.80
CA ILE A 9 6.98 1.77 -0.26
C ILE A 9 7.81 1.25 -1.44
N TYR A 10 9.11 1.54 -1.42
CA TYR A 10 10.00 1.25 -2.53
C TYR A 10 11.37 0.84 -2.03
N THR A 11 12.14 0.17 -2.87
CA THR A 11 13.51 -0.24 -2.54
C THR A 11 14.47 0.90 -2.86
N GLY A 12 15.20 1.35 -1.84
CA GLY A 12 16.23 2.37 -2.01
C GLY A 12 17.57 1.80 -2.50
N ASP A 13 18.52 2.68 -2.76
CA ASP A 13 19.86 2.29 -3.22
C ASP A 13 20.61 1.47 -2.18
N ASP A 14 20.21 1.55 -0.91
CA ASP A 14 20.79 0.80 0.19
C ASP A 14 20.23 -0.64 0.29
N GLY A 15 19.33 -1.04 -0.60
CA GLY A 15 18.68 -2.35 -0.55
C GLY A 15 17.58 -2.47 0.49
N GLU A 16 17.25 -1.39 1.18
CA GLU A 16 16.18 -1.35 2.18
C GLU A 16 14.94 -0.71 1.62
N SER A 17 13.78 -1.08 2.16
CA SER A 17 12.53 -0.44 1.79
C SER A 17 12.38 0.89 2.52
N HIS A 18 11.80 1.88 1.85
CA HIS A 18 11.55 3.22 2.38
C HIS A 18 10.14 3.66 2.04
N PHE A 19 9.56 4.49 2.91
CA PHE A 19 8.24 5.08 2.67
C PHE A 19 8.37 6.41 1.95
N GLU A 20 7.37 6.72 1.15
CA GLU A 20 7.22 8.01 0.50
C GLU A 20 5.74 8.37 0.45
N ASP A 21 5.42 9.63 0.73
CA ASP A 21 4.06 10.12 0.56
C ASP A 21 3.88 10.58 -0.87
N VAL A 22 2.87 10.04 -1.55
CA VAL A 22 2.59 10.36 -2.94
C VAL A 22 1.23 11.04 -3.02
N GLU A 23 1.18 12.20 -3.67
CA GLU A 23 -0.06 12.93 -3.93
C GLU A 23 -0.40 12.79 -5.41
N ILE A 24 -1.49 12.06 -5.69
CA ILE A 24 -1.95 11.84 -7.05
C ILE A 24 -2.79 13.05 -7.46
N PRO A 25 -2.42 13.78 -8.53
CA PRO A 25 -3.20 14.95 -8.96
C PRO A 25 -4.61 14.55 -9.37
N MET A 26 -5.57 15.38 -8.99
CA MET A 26 -6.98 15.15 -9.28
C MET A 26 -7.49 16.23 -10.23
N ILE A 27 -8.37 15.83 -11.13
CA ILE A 27 -8.96 16.70 -12.14
C ILE A 27 -10.43 16.91 -11.79
N ASP A 28 -10.87 18.17 -11.76
CA ASP A 28 -12.27 18.50 -11.46
C ASP A 28 -13.14 18.10 -12.66
N ARG A 29 -14.17 17.29 -12.41
CA ARG A 29 -15.14 16.84 -13.40
C ARG A 29 -16.56 17.28 -13.03
N GLY A 30 -16.69 18.37 -12.29
CA GLY A 30 -18.00 18.94 -11.95
C GLY A 30 -18.80 18.02 -11.03
N GLY A 31 -20.03 17.69 -11.44
CA GLY A 31 -20.95 16.93 -10.61
C GLY A 31 -20.53 15.52 -10.26
N VAL A 32 -19.56 14.93 -10.98
CA VAL A 32 -19.01 13.61 -10.64
C VAL A 32 -17.79 13.71 -9.72
N GLY A 33 -17.38 14.93 -9.37
CA GLY A 33 -16.31 15.15 -8.40
C GLY A 33 -14.94 15.29 -9.05
N GLN A 34 -13.93 14.87 -8.29
CA GLN A 34 -12.53 14.93 -8.70
C GLN A 34 -12.05 13.53 -9.08
N ILE A 35 -11.29 13.42 -10.16
CA ILE A 35 -10.77 12.12 -10.61
C ILE A 35 -9.34 12.29 -11.10
N SER A 36 -8.50 11.29 -10.87
CA SER A 36 -7.14 11.26 -11.40
C SER A 36 -7.13 10.89 -12.88
N GLU A 37 -5.99 11.04 -13.53
CA GLU A 37 -5.72 10.37 -14.81
C GLU A 37 -5.91 8.87 -14.62
N LEU A 38 -6.38 8.20 -15.66
CA LEU A 38 -6.55 6.75 -15.66
C LEU A 38 -5.17 6.09 -15.69
N GLN A 39 -4.92 5.19 -14.74
CA GLN A 39 -3.67 4.41 -14.72
C GLN A 39 -3.93 3.01 -15.24
N GLY A 40 -2.97 2.47 -16.00
CA GLY A 40 -3.05 1.09 -16.45
C GLY A 40 -2.84 0.11 -15.31
N ALA A 41 -3.55 -1.02 -15.35
CA ALA A 41 -3.43 -2.08 -14.36
C ALA A 41 -3.57 -3.43 -15.06
N THR A 42 -3.03 -4.48 -14.43
CA THR A 42 -3.01 -5.81 -15.06
C THR A 42 -3.94 -6.82 -14.41
N GLY A 43 -4.38 -6.59 -13.19
CA GLY A 43 -5.29 -7.51 -12.53
C GLY A 43 -5.76 -7.03 -11.18
N VAL A 44 -6.71 -7.76 -10.60
CA VAL A 44 -7.28 -7.48 -9.28
C VAL A 44 -7.36 -8.77 -8.49
N ALA A 45 -6.93 -8.74 -7.22
CA ALA A 45 -7.10 -9.86 -6.30
C ALA A 45 -7.75 -9.38 -5.01
N PHE A 46 -8.52 -10.25 -4.39
CA PHE A 46 -9.21 -9.97 -3.13
C PHE A 46 -8.60 -10.85 -2.05
N ARG A 47 -8.30 -10.26 -0.89
CA ARG A 47 -7.61 -10.96 0.17
C ARG A 47 -8.27 -10.70 1.52
N GLU A 48 -8.37 -11.78 2.31
CA GLU A 48 -8.70 -11.68 3.73
C GLU A 48 -7.52 -12.22 4.53
N THR A 49 -7.06 -11.45 5.51
CA THR A 49 -5.92 -11.78 6.35
C THR A 49 -6.37 -11.87 7.79
N GLY A 50 -5.97 -12.95 8.47
CA GLY A 50 -6.36 -13.18 9.86
C GLY A 50 -5.75 -12.16 10.82
N GLY A 51 -6.35 -12.02 12.00
CA GLY A 51 -5.91 -11.07 13.01
C GLY A 51 -4.58 -11.41 13.67
N ASP A 52 -4.06 -12.62 13.46
CA ASP A 52 -2.75 -13.06 13.94
C ASP A 52 -1.63 -12.87 12.92
N TYR A 53 -1.92 -12.17 11.82
CA TYR A 53 -0.96 -11.95 10.75
C TYR A 53 0.28 -11.22 11.25
N ASP A 54 1.44 -11.84 11.05
CA ASP A 54 2.75 -11.31 11.42
C ASP A 54 3.76 -11.90 10.46
N PHE A 55 4.07 -11.14 9.40
CA PHE A 55 4.90 -11.63 8.31
C PHE A 55 6.23 -10.90 8.32
N ASP A 56 7.31 -11.65 8.56
CA ASP A 56 8.68 -11.14 8.61
C ASP A 56 9.11 -10.55 7.27
N PHE A 57 10.33 -10.02 7.19
CA PHE A 57 10.83 -9.34 6.00
C PHE A 57 10.51 -10.09 4.72
N HIS A 58 9.83 -9.40 3.82
CA HIS A 58 9.45 -9.95 2.52
C HIS A 58 9.28 -8.80 1.52
N ASN A 59 9.47 -9.11 0.25
CA ASN A 59 9.28 -8.17 -0.84
C ASN A 59 7.83 -8.17 -1.30
N ALA A 60 7.41 -7.07 -1.94
CA ALA A 60 6.22 -7.12 -2.76
C ALA A 60 6.45 -8.07 -3.92
N PRO A 61 5.52 -8.99 -4.22
CA PRO A 61 5.71 -9.95 -5.32
C PRO A 61 5.74 -9.26 -6.68
N ARG A 62 5.13 -8.09 -6.78
CA ARG A 62 5.08 -7.26 -7.97
C ARG A 62 4.65 -5.86 -7.55
N ARG A 63 4.80 -4.89 -8.46
CA ARG A 63 4.24 -3.55 -8.21
C ARG A 63 2.72 -3.66 -8.12
N GLN A 64 2.15 -3.09 -7.08
CA GLN A 64 0.69 -3.16 -6.89
C GLN A 64 0.21 -2.12 -5.89
N TYR A 65 -1.04 -1.73 -6.05
CA TYR A 65 -1.76 -1.03 -4.98
C TYR A 65 -2.37 -2.04 -4.04
N VAL A 66 -2.30 -1.75 -2.75
CA VAL A 66 -3.02 -2.51 -1.72
C VAL A 66 -4.00 -1.56 -1.06
N ILE A 67 -5.28 -1.85 -1.20
CA ILE A 67 -6.35 -1.01 -0.67
C ILE A 67 -6.93 -1.69 0.56
N ASN A 68 -6.75 -1.07 1.73
CA ASN A 68 -7.32 -1.61 2.97
C ASN A 68 -8.79 -1.22 3.07
N LEU A 69 -9.63 -2.19 3.38
CA LEU A 69 -11.07 -1.96 3.48
C LEU A 69 -11.55 -1.76 4.91
N ASP A 70 -11.10 -2.57 5.88
CA ASP A 70 -11.77 -2.63 7.17
C ASP A 70 -10.90 -2.84 8.40
N ALA A 71 -9.62 -2.90 8.33
CA ALA A 71 -8.75 -3.00 9.50
C ALA A 71 -7.40 -2.39 9.21
N SER A 72 -6.53 -2.33 10.21
CA SER A 72 -5.24 -1.68 10.08
C SER A 72 -4.12 -2.71 9.94
N VAL A 73 -3.06 -2.31 9.26
CA VAL A 73 -1.82 -3.08 9.16
C VAL A 73 -0.66 -2.16 9.54
N GLU A 74 0.28 -2.68 10.33
CA GLU A 74 1.54 -1.99 10.60
C GLU A 74 2.61 -2.51 9.66
N ILE A 75 3.33 -1.60 9.02
CA ILE A 75 4.42 -1.93 8.11
C ILE A 75 5.69 -1.33 8.69
N GLU A 76 6.73 -2.16 8.79
CA GLU A 76 8.03 -1.75 9.34
C GLU A 76 9.12 -2.00 8.31
N THR A 77 9.97 -0.98 8.10
CA THR A 77 11.13 -1.07 7.22
C THR A 77 12.40 -1.41 8.02
N GLY A 78 13.48 -1.76 7.32
CA GLY A 78 14.69 -2.26 7.96
C GLY A 78 15.38 -1.28 8.90
N ASP A 79 15.13 0.02 8.74
CA ASP A 79 15.65 1.06 9.62
C ASP A 79 14.79 1.28 10.88
N GLY A 80 13.75 0.48 11.06
CA GLY A 80 12.85 0.58 12.21
C GLY A 80 11.71 1.57 12.05
N THR A 81 11.59 2.21 10.89
CA THR A 81 10.46 3.11 10.61
C THR A 81 9.18 2.30 10.48
N LYS A 82 8.12 2.74 11.15
CA LYS A 82 6.83 2.06 11.14
C LYS A 82 5.74 3.00 10.68
N ARG A 83 4.81 2.48 9.89
CA ARG A 83 3.57 3.18 9.53
C ARG A 83 2.40 2.23 9.70
N THR A 84 1.30 2.77 10.23
CA THR A 84 0.04 2.04 10.33
C THR A 84 -0.91 2.56 9.25
N LEU A 85 -1.40 1.65 8.42
CA LEU A 85 -2.37 1.95 7.38
C LEU A 85 -3.71 1.40 7.82
N GLY A 86 -4.70 2.27 7.93
CA GLY A 86 -6.03 1.92 8.40
C GLY A 86 -7.02 1.71 7.26
N PRO A 87 -8.32 1.57 7.62
CA PRO A 87 -9.37 1.43 6.61
C PRO A 87 -9.38 2.59 5.64
N GLY A 88 -9.45 2.28 4.36
CA GLY A 88 -9.43 3.29 3.30
C GLY A 88 -8.05 3.76 2.87
N ASP A 89 -7.00 3.40 3.61
CA ASP A 89 -5.63 3.77 3.23
C ASP A 89 -5.13 2.87 2.10
N ILE A 90 -4.31 3.45 1.25
CA ILE A 90 -3.79 2.76 0.05
C ILE A 90 -2.28 2.76 0.11
N LEU A 91 -1.70 1.58 -0.10
CA LEU A 91 -0.26 1.38 -0.22
C LEU A 91 0.08 1.12 -1.68
N LEU A 92 1.05 1.88 -2.22
CA LEU A 92 1.67 1.54 -3.49
C LEU A 92 2.93 0.75 -3.19
N ALA A 93 2.87 -0.56 -3.37
CA ALA A 93 3.99 -1.45 -3.05
C ALA A 93 4.88 -1.61 -4.27
N GLU A 94 6.11 -1.11 -4.17
CA GLU A 94 7.10 -1.15 -5.24
C GLU A 94 8.44 -1.71 -4.76
N ASP A 95 8.53 -2.24 -3.53
CA ASP A 95 9.76 -2.83 -2.99
C ASP A 95 9.89 -4.30 -3.41
N THR A 96 10.03 -4.50 -4.71
CA THR A 96 10.10 -5.83 -5.32
C THR A 96 11.48 -6.47 -5.24
N THR A 97 12.47 -5.75 -4.72
CA THR A 97 13.85 -6.20 -4.57
C THR A 97 14.34 -5.86 -3.16
N GLY A 98 15.55 -6.29 -2.83
CA GLY A 98 16.16 -5.99 -1.55
C GLY A 98 15.57 -6.77 -0.40
N ARG A 99 15.66 -6.20 0.81
CA ARG A 99 15.24 -6.88 2.03
C ARG A 99 13.73 -6.91 2.23
N GLY A 100 13.03 -5.91 1.70
CA GLY A 100 11.58 -5.82 1.87
C GLY A 100 11.18 -5.19 3.20
N HIS A 101 9.99 -5.55 3.65
CA HIS A 101 9.37 -4.95 4.84
C HIS A 101 8.69 -6.04 5.68
N ILE A 102 8.35 -5.68 6.92
CA ILE A 102 7.59 -6.51 7.84
C ILE A 102 6.15 -5.99 7.85
N SER A 103 5.18 -6.89 7.89
CA SER A 103 3.76 -6.53 7.99
C SER A 103 3.10 -7.25 9.15
N ARG A 104 2.32 -6.53 9.96
CA ARG A 104 1.63 -7.11 11.12
C ARG A 104 0.20 -6.61 11.21
N ALA A 105 -0.70 -7.50 11.62
CA ALA A 105 -2.06 -7.11 11.99
C ALA A 105 -2.02 -6.18 13.22
N VAL A 106 -2.98 -5.29 13.30
CA VAL A 106 -3.15 -4.38 14.44
C VAL A 106 -4.42 -4.76 15.17
N ASP A 107 -4.35 -4.77 16.51
CA ASP A 107 -5.51 -5.03 17.39
C ASP A 107 -6.17 -6.39 17.18
N GLY A 108 -5.48 -7.34 16.58
CA GLY A 108 -6.00 -8.69 16.38
C GLY A 108 -7.17 -8.79 15.42
N GLY A 109 -7.47 -7.74 14.67
CA GLY A 109 -8.59 -7.72 13.72
C GLY A 109 -8.25 -8.36 12.38
N ALA A 110 -9.16 -9.18 11.87
CA ALA A 110 -9.05 -9.68 10.50
C ALA A 110 -9.22 -8.52 9.52
N ARG A 111 -8.52 -8.56 8.41
CA ARG A 111 -8.45 -7.46 7.46
C ARG A 111 -8.76 -7.93 6.05
N ARG A 112 -9.68 -7.22 5.40
CA ARG A 112 -9.93 -7.41 3.96
C ARG A 112 -9.22 -6.32 3.18
N SER A 113 -8.62 -6.71 2.07
CA SER A 113 -7.92 -5.79 1.19
C SER A 113 -8.09 -6.18 -0.27
N ILE A 114 -7.85 -5.22 -1.15
CA ILE A 114 -7.91 -5.42 -2.59
C ILE A 114 -6.53 -5.09 -3.14
N PHE A 115 -5.99 -5.98 -3.97
CA PHE A 115 -4.73 -5.78 -4.68
C PHE A 115 -5.04 -5.44 -6.12
N VAL A 116 -4.48 -4.33 -6.60
CA VAL A 116 -4.55 -3.94 -8.01
C VAL A 116 -3.13 -4.01 -8.54
N THR A 117 -2.85 -5.01 -9.37
CA THR A 117 -1.49 -5.25 -9.86
C THR A 117 -1.17 -4.32 -11.03
N LEU A 118 0.09 -3.89 -11.08
CA LEU A 118 0.61 -2.99 -12.11
C LEU A 118 1.70 -3.74 -12.88
N ASP A 119 1.64 -3.75 -14.17
CA ASP A 119 2.65 -4.40 -15.04
C ASP A 119 3.46 -5.51 -14.36
#